data_2be2f515100a392ba503577c111566c9
#
_entry.id   2be2f515100a392ba503577c111566c9
#
_cell.length_a   1.000
_cell.length_b   1.000
_cell.length_c   1.000
_cell.angle_alpha   90.00
_cell.angle_beta   90.00
_cell.angle_gamma   90.00
#
_symmetry.space_group_name_H-M   'P 1'
#
loop_
_entity.id
_entity.type
_entity.pdbx_description
1 polymer ?
#
loop_
_entity_poly.entity_id
_entity_poly.type
_entity_poly.pdbx_seq_one_letter_code
_entity_poly.pdbx_strand_id
1 'polypeptide(L)' 'MEDRLTENDDYRRDHFVRIIERAVEKMTLKELEAVAYDLFTKGYLEDY' A
#
# COMPACT_ATOMS: atom_id res chain seq x y z
N MET A 1 5.95 -8.69 17.17
CA MET A 1 5.59 -9.01 16.91
C MET A 1 5.35 -9.88 16.52
N GLU A 2 5.14 -10.26 16.39
CA GLU A 2 4.88 -11.07 16.14
C GLU A 2 4.78 -11.66 15.33
N ASP A 3 4.79 -11.91 15.11
CA ASP A 3 4.78 -12.40 14.42
C ASP A 3 4.45 -13.47 13.96
N ARG A 4 3.95 -13.84 14.01
CA ARG A 4 3.56 -14.92 13.57
C ARG A 4 2.82 -14.75 12.46
N LEU A 5 3.11 -15.30 11.42
CA LEU A 5 2.36 -15.20 10.26
C LEU A 5 1.45 -16.32 10.23
N THR A 6 0.22 -16.06 10.44
CA THR A 6 -0.79 -17.07 10.36
C THR A 6 -1.49 -16.90 9.05
N GLU A 7 -2.33 -17.84 8.70
CA GLU A 7 -3.14 -17.74 7.51
C GLU A 7 -4.04 -16.52 7.56
N ASN A 8 -4.51 -16.18 8.75
CA ASN A 8 -5.35 -15.00 8.89
C ASN A 8 -4.60 -13.75 8.54
N ASP A 9 -3.33 -13.68 8.93
CA ASP A 9 -2.54 -12.51 8.62
C ASP A 9 -2.33 -12.37 7.13
N ASP A 10 -2.06 -13.47 6.45
CA ASP A 10 -1.87 -13.42 5.00
C ASP A 10 -3.14 -13.00 4.31
N TYR A 11 -4.25 -13.52 4.77
CA TYR A 11 -5.53 -13.23 4.18
C TYR A 11 -5.87 -11.75 4.35
N ARG A 12 -5.64 -11.23 5.54
CA ARG A 12 -5.93 -9.85 5.83
C ARG A 12 -5.00 -8.93 5.05
N ARG A 13 -3.75 -9.32 4.92
CA ARG A 13 -2.81 -8.54 4.15
C ARG A 13 -3.26 -8.44 2.69
N ASP A 14 -3.66 -9.55 2.12
CA ASP A 14 -4.14 -9.56 0.75
C ASP A 14 -5.36 -8.67 0.60
N HIS A 15 -6.24 -8.72 1.57
CA HIS A 15 -7.44 -7.89 1.54
C HIS A 15 -7.07 -6.41 1.50
N PHE A 16 -6.15 -5.99 2.36
CA PHE A 16 -5.77 -4.58 2.39
C PHE A 16 -5.05 -4.15 1.12
N VAL A 17 -4.22 -5.03 0.56
CA VAL A 17 -3.58 -4.69 -0.69
C VAL A 17 -4.62 -4.41 -1.76
N ARG A 18 -5.66 -5.23 -1.82
CA ARG A 18 -6.68 -5.07 -2.85
C ARG A 18 -7.48 -3.80 -2.68
N ILE A 19 -7.85 -3.47 -1.45
CA ILE A 19 -8.64 -2.26 -1.28
C ILE A 19 -7.80 -1.02 -1.52
N ILE A 20 -6.52 -1.07 -1.18
CA ILE A 20 -5.64 0.06 -1.45
C ILE A 20 -5.42 0.22 -2.95
N GLU A 21 -5.26 -0.89 -3.67
CA GLU A 21 -5.12 -0.82 -5.11
C GLU A 21 -6.34 -0.17 -5.75
N ARG A 22 -7.52 -0.52 -5.28
CA ARG A 22 -8.72 0.09 -5.82
C ARG A 22 -8.78 1.57 -5.51
N ALA A 23 -8.34 1.93 -4.33
CA ALA A 23 -8.35 3.33 -3.93
C ALA A 23 -7.43 4.15 -4.83
N VAL A 24 -6.22 3.66 -5.07
CA VAL A 24 -5.28 4.43 -5.88
C VAL A 24 -5.75 4.53 -7.32
N GLU A 25 -6.47 3.52 -7.82
CA GLU A 25 -6.97 3.58 -9.18
C GLU A 25 -8.00 4.68 -9.37
N LYS A 26 -8.65 5.09 -8.30
CA LYS A 26 -9.65 6.13 -8.38
C LYS A 26 -9.10 7.53 -8.12
N MET A 27 -7.84 7.62 -7.79
CA MET A 27 -7.24 8.88 -7.45
C MET A 27 -6.87 9.68 -8.69
N THR A 28 -6.90 11.00 -8.54
CA THR A 28 -6.41 11.87 -9.60
C THR A 28 -4.90 11.80 -9.65
N LEU A 29 -4.34 12.31 -10.72
CA LEU A 29 -2.88 12.35 -10.85
C LEU A 29 -2.25 13.07 -9.67
N LYS A 30 -2.85 14.17 -9.27
CA LYS A 30 -2.31 14.95 -8.17
C LYS A 30 -2.30 14.17 -6.87
N GLU A 31 -3.38 13.45 -6.63
CA GLU A 31 -3.45 12.61 -5.44
C GLU A 31 -2.44 11.49 -5.49
N LEU A 32 -2.28 10.90 -6.67
CA LEU A 32 -1.30 9.83 -6.82
C LEU A 32 0.12 10.33 -6.59
N GLU A 33 0.42 11.55 -7.04
CA GLU A 33 1.73 12.12 -6.81
C GLU A 33 2.01 12.25 -5.32
N ALA A 34 1.01 12.68 -4.57
CA ALA A 34 1.18 12.84 -3.13
C ALA A 34 1.42 11.50 -2.46
N VAL A 35 0.65 10.49 -2.86
CA VAL A 35 0.82 9.15 -2.29
C VAL A 35 2.18 8.59 -2.64
N ALA A 36 2.59 8.75 -3.89
CA ALA A 36 3.88 8.24 -4.33
C ALA A 36 5.03 8.91 -3.57
N TYR A 37 4.91 10.21 -3.36
CA TYR A 37 5.94 10.92 -2.63
C TYR A 37 6.04 10.39 -1.20
N ASP A 38 4.89 10.18 -0.58
CA ASP A 38 4.87 9.67 0.79
C ASP A 38 5.51 8.29 0.86
N LEU A 39 5.15 7.42 -0.07
CA LEU A 39 5.72 6.08 -0.09
C LEU A 39 7.21 6.11 -0.37
N PHE A 40 7.63 7.02 -1.23
CA PHE A 40 9.04 7.15 -1.55
C PHE A 40 9.83 7.58 -0.31
N THR A 41 9.33 8.57 0.42
CA THR A 41 10.04 9.07 1.59
C THR A 41 10.08 8.02 2.69
N LYS A 42 9.11 7.12 2.71
CA LYS A 42 9.11 6.05 3.69
C LYS A 42 9.93 4.84 3.27
N GLY A 43 10.48 4.88 2.08
CA GLY A 43 11.34 3.81 1.63
C GLY A 43 10.63 2.66 0.94
N TYR A 44 9.36 2.83 0.59
CA TYR A 44 8.63 1.76 -0.08
C TYR A 44 8.83 1.75 -1.59
N LEU A 45 9.22 2.88 -2.16
CA LEU A 45 9.44 2.96 -3.59
C LEU A 45 10.91 3.23 -3.84
N GLU A 46 11.44 2.62 -4.91
CA GLU A 46 12.84 2.83 -5.25
C GLU A 46 13.02 4.03 -6.16
N ASP A 47 12.01 4.39 -6.90
CA ASP A 47 12.11 5.60 -7.69
C ASP A 47 10.78 6.33 -7.60
N TYR A 48 10.81 7.55 -8.06
CA TYR A 48 9.69 8.45 -7.89
C TYR A 48 9.49 9.25 -9.20
#